data_45548904cd6ee7b378a79e5604093ca1
#
_entry.id   45548904cd6ee7b378a79e5604093ca1
#
_cell.length_a   1.000
_cell.length_b   1.000
_cell.length_c   1.000
_cell.angle_alpha   90.00
_cell.angle_beta   90.00
_cell.angle_gamma   90.00
#
_symmetry.space_group_name_H-M   'P 1'
#
loop_
_entity.id
_entity.type
_entity.pdbx_description
1 polymer ?
#
loop_
_entity_poly.entity_id
_entity_poly.type
_entity_poly.pdbx_seq_one_letter_code
_entity_poly.pdbx_strand_id
1 'polypeptide(L)'
;MSMVLERPKTNNQPIKVHNNIRRGSIWVADISGVEGSIQGGSNRPVVVLQNEIGNRFAPTVIIAPLSSSTTKRKLPTHVEIPTNNGVLRESIVLLEQVRVIDQWCLINEVTQLSDEIMIQVDKALAISVGLGYLFNK
;
A
#
# COMPACT_ATOMS: atom_id res chain seq x y z
N MET A 1 14.94 9.24 11.26
CA MET A 1 14.45 9.03 12.63
C MET A 1 13.00 8.58 12.57
N SER A 2 12.72 7.50 13.23
CA SER A 2 11.35 7.03 13.26
C SER A 2 10.54 7.89 14.24
N MET A 3 9.35 8.24 13.85
CA MET A 3 8.43 8.94 14.72
C MET A 3 7.62 7.92 15.50
N VAL A 4 7.31 8.25 16.73
CA VAL A 4 6.35 7.46 17.49
C VAL A 4 4.98 7.73 16.91
N LEU A 5 4.34 6.68 16.41
CA LEU A 5 3.02 6.81 15.81
C LEU A 5 1.98 6.57 16.88
N GLU A 6 1.28 7.59 17.25
CA GLU A 6 0.16 7.50 18.16
C GLU A 6 -1.13 7.87 17.44
N ARG A 7 -2.18 7.17 17.82
CA ARG A 7 -3.50 7.56 17.33
C ARG A 7 -3.80 8.98 17.83
N PRO A 8 -4.26 9.88 16.95
CA PRO A 8 -4.63 11.22 17.40
C PRO A 8 -5.63 11.16 18.53
N LYS A 9 -5.37 11.95 19.57
CA LYS A 9 -6.22 11.96 20.77
C LYS A 9 -7.46 12.83 20.63
N THR A 10 -7.48 13.67 19.61
CA THR A 10 -8.64 14.52 19.33
C THR A 10 -9.19 14.16 17.96
N ASN A 11 -10.49 14.21 17.81
CA ASN A 11 -11.17 13.85 16.57
C ASN A 11 -11.17 14.95 15.53
N ASN A 12 -10.69 16.14 15.90
CA ASN A 12 -10.99 17.29 15.09
C ASN A 12 -9.99 17.56 14.00
N GLN A 13 -8.75 17.07 14.16
CA GLN A 13 -7.73 17.27 13.13
C GLN A 13 -6.74 16.12 13.13
N PRO A 14 -6.75 15.31 12.08
CA PRO A 14 -5.75 14.27 11.92
C PRO A 14 -4.35 14.87 11.89
N ILE A 15 -3.42 14.25 12.57
CA ILE A 15 -2.03 14.69 12.61
C ILE A 15 -1.29 13.99 11.49
N LYS A 16 -0.61 14.77 10.65
CA LYS A 16 0.27 14.22 9.64
C LYS A 16 1.62 13.94 10.28
N VAL A 17 2.00 12.67 10.36
CA VAL A 17 3.22 12.26 11.06
C VAL A 17 4.40 11.97 10.13
N HIS A 18 4.17 11.88 8.82
CA HIS A 18 5.22 11.63 7.84
C HIS A 18 5.23 12.72 6.78
N ASN A 19 6.44 13.18 6.42
CA ASN A 19 6.60 14.26 5.44
C ASN A 19 7.05 13.76 4.07
N ASN A 20 7.41 12.48 3.96
CA ASN A 20 8.05 11.94 2.77
C ASN A 20 7.40 10.67 2.26
N ILE A 21 6.09 10.55 2.41
CA ILE A 21 5.35 9.44 1.81
C ILE A 21 5.37 9.63 0.31
N ARG A 22 5.81 8.59 -0.41
CA ARG A 22 5.91 8.63 -1.87
C ARG A 22 5.11 7.49 -2.48
N ARG A 23 4.52 7.78 -3.63
CA ARG A 23 3.81 6.75 -4.39
C ARG A 23 4.79 5.65 -4.80
N GLY A 24 4.39 4.40 -4.60
CA GLY A 24 5.25 3.25 -4.92
C GLY A 24 6.16 2.82 -3.79
N SER A 25 6.19 3.54 -2.67
CA SER A 25 6.95 3.09 -1.51
C SER A 25 6.20 1.99 -0.76
N ILE A 26 6.97 1.05 -0.22
CA ILE A 26 6.43 -0.02 0.63
C ILE A 26 6.68 0.37 2.08
N TRP A 27 5.64 0.27 2.89
CA TRP A 27 5.68 0.59 4.31
C TRP A 27 5.16 -0.59 5.11
N VAL A 28 5.71 -0.76 6.30
CA VAL A 28 5.05 -1.56 7.34
C VAL A 28 3.96 -0.69 7.93
N ALA A 29 2.76 -1.22 8.03
CA ALA A 29 1.59 -0.46 8.49
C ALA A 29 0.75 -1.30 9.44
N ASP A 30 0.01 -0.61 10.30
CA ASP A 30 -1.02 -1.22 11.12
C ASP A 30 -2.34 -1.14 10.35
N ILE A 31 -2.76 -2.27 9.81
CA ILE A 31 -4.04 -2.41 9.11
C ILE A 31 -4.95 -3.40 9.84
N SER A 32 -4.79 -3.50 11.15
CA SER A 32 -5.65 -4.30 12.01
C SER A 32 -7.07 -3.72 12.05
N GLY A 33 -7.97 -4.45 12.67
CA GLY A 33 -9.36 -4.00 12.83
C GLY A 33 -10.28 -4.40 11.69
N VAL A 34 -9.83 -5.25 10.78
CA VAL A 34 -10.65 -5.81 9.71
C VAL A 34 -10.85 -7.31 9.95
N GLU A 35 -11.93 -7.85 9.42
CA GLU A 35 -12.27 -9.26 9.55
C GLU A 35 -12.55 -9.86 8.18
N GLY A 36 -12.50 -11.21 8.13
CA GLY A 36 -12.84 -11.95 6.93
C GLY A 36 -11.69 -12.05 5.96
N SER A 37 -11.98 -11.83 4.69
CA SER A 37 -11.01 -12.08 3.60
C SER A 37 -10.07 -10.91 3.35
N ILE A 38 -10.27 -9.78 4.03
CA ILE A 38 -9.43 -8.60 3.87
C ILE A 38 -8.14 -8.81 4.66
N GLN A 39 -7.00 -8.51 4.02
CA GLN A 39 -5.72 -8.58 4.71
C GLN A 39 -5.68 -7.57 5.85
N GLY A 40 -5.26 -8.02 7.01
CA GLY A 40 -5.15 -7.20 8.21
C GLY A 40 -3.92 -7.56 9.01
N GLY A 41 -3.75 -6.88 10.13
CA GLY A 41 -2.66 -7.14 11.07
C GLY A 41 -1.95 -5.86 11.49
N SER A 42 -1.21 -5.95 12.60
CA SER A 42 -0.57 -4.77 13.20
C SER A 42 0.75 -4.38 12.54
N ASN A 43 1.39 -5.30 11.81
CA ASN A 43 2.68 -5.05 11.15
C ASN A 43 2.65 -5.72 9.78
N ARG A 44 1.96 -5.09 8.84
CA ARG A 44 1.77 -5.67 7.50
C ARG A 44 2.39 -4.77 6.43
N PRO A 45 3.06 -5.35 5.45
CA PRO A 45 3.59 -4.53 4.36
C PRO A 45 2.46 -4.08 3.44
N VAL A 46 2.54 -2.81 3.06
CA VAL A 46 1.59 -2.19 2.12
C VAL A 46 2.36 -1.35 1.12
N VAL A 47 1.80 -1.17 -0.07
CA VAL A 47 2.36 -0.24 -1.05
C VAL A 47 1.48 1.00 -1.13
N VAL A 48 2.12 2.17 -1.18
CA VAL A 48 1.44 3.45 -1.32
C VAL A 48 1.07 3.66 -2.78
N LEU A 49 -0.21 3.90 -3.02
CA LEU A 49 -0.75 4.10 -4.36
C LEU A 49 -1.21 5.54 -4.59
N GLN A 50 -1.42 6.29 -3.51
CA GLN A 50 -1.97 7.64 -3.59
C GLN A 50 -1.03 8.59 -4.31
N ASN A 51 -1.61 9.54 -5.04
CA ASN A 51 -0.83 10.57 -5.74
C ASN A 51 -0.04 11.45 -4.76
N GLU A 52 0.97 12.16 -5.29
CA GLU A 52 1.90 12.90 -4.43
C GLU A 52 1.25 14.11 -3.74
N ILE A 53 0.25 14.72 -4.34
CA ILE A 53 -0.47 15.83 -3.70
C ILE A 53 -1.23 15.31 -2.48
N GLY A 54 -1.94 14.20 -2.63
CA GLY A 54 -2.63 13.56 -1.51
C GLY A 54 -1.65 13.12 -0.43
N ASN A 55 -0.52 12.54 -0.82
CA ASN A 55 0.49 12.10 0.14
C ASN A 55 1.01 13.26 0.98
N ARG A 56 1.12 14.44 0.38
CA ARG A 56 1.64 15.62 1.06
C ARG A 56 0.60 16.30 1.94
N PHE A 57 -0.64 16.38 1.51
CA PHE A 57 -1.63 17.25 2.13
C PHE A 57 -2.80 16.53 2.81
N ALA A 58 -3.12 15.30 2.44
CA ALA A 58 -4.23 14.59 3.04
C ALA A 58 -3.81 13.91 4.33
N PRO A 59 -4.73 13.71 5.28
CA PRO A 59 -4.45 12.92 6.48
C PRO A 59 -4.51 11.41 6.22
N THR A 60 -5.02 11.00 5.07
CA THR A 60 -5.22 9.61 4.70
C THR A 60 -4.29 9.23 3.55
N VAL A 61 -4.16 7.94 3.32
CA VAL A 61 -3.36 7.42 2.21
C VAL A 61 -4.02 6.18 1.62
N ILE A 62 -4.02 6.10 0.29
CA ILE A 62 -4.54 4.93 -0.42
C ILE A 62 -3.40 3.92 -0.57
N ILE A 63 -3.67 2.69 -0.14
CA ILE A 63 -2.67 1.61 -0.15
C ILE A 63 -3.28 0.32 -0.71
N ALA A 64 -2.41 -0.62 -1.01
CA ALA A 64 -2.80 -2.01 -1.22
C ALA A 64 -1.87 -2.89 -0.37
N PRO A 65 -2.41 -3.96 0.23
CA PRO A 65 -1.59 -4.85 1.04
C PRO A 65 -0.78 -5.81 0.19
N LEU A 66 0.34 -6.27 0.76
CA LEU A 66 1.14 -7.35 0.22
C LEU A 66 0.85 -8.63 0.99
N SER A 67 0.85 -9.75 0.27
CA SER A 67 0.73 -11.08 0.87
C SER A 67 1.98 -11.89 0.54
N SER A 68 2.49 -12.64 1.50
CA SER A 68 3.61 -13.56 1.27
C SER A 68 3.16 -14.92 0.73
N SER A 69 1.86 -15.14 0.61
CA SER A 69 1.35 -16.43 0.12
C SER A 69 1.50 -16.51 -1.39
N THR A 70 2.41 -17.37 -1.84
CA THR A 70 2.65 -17.61 -3.27
C THR A 70 1.88 -18.81 -3.81
N THR A 71 1.12 -19.48 -2.95
CA THR A 71 0.37 -20.69 -3.34
C THR A 71 -1.05 -20.39 -3.82
N LYS A 72 -1.52 -19.16 -3.62
CA LYS A 72 -2.86 -18.78 -4.05
C LYS A 72 -2.92 -18.63 -5.57
N ARG A 73 -4.09 -18.95 -6.11
CA ARG A 73 -4.36 -18.70 -7.52
C ARG A 73 -4.24 -17.21 -7.80
N LYS A 74 -3.43 -16.86 -8.79
CA LYS A 74 -3.21 -15.46 -9.17
C LYS A 74 -4.41 -14.90 -9.91
N LEU A 75 -4.74 -13.67 -9.58
CA LEU A 75 -5.74 -12.88 -10.29
C LEU A 75 -5.04 -11.82 -11.15
N PRO A 76 -5.73 -11.28 -12.16
CA PRO A 76 -5.17 -10.16 -12.95
C PRO A 76 -4.83 -8.93 -12.10
N THR A 77 -5.38 -8.85 -10.90
CA THR A 77 -5.14 -7.75 -9.95
C THR A 77 -3.96 -8.03 -9.03
N HIS A 78 -3.25 -9.14 -9.20
CA HIS A 78 -2.08 -9.50 -8.42
C HIS A 78 -0.80 -9.15 -9.15
N VAL A 79 0.17 -8.58 -8.42
CA VAL A 79 1.50 -8.26 -8.96
C VAL A 79 2.55 -8.90 -8.06
N GLU A 80 3.42 -9.73 -8.63
CA GLU A 80 4.50 -10.33 -7.90
C GLU A 80 5.65 -9.35 -7.69
N ILE A 81 6.20 -9.34 -6.48
CA ILE A 81 7.38 -8.57 -6.14
C ILE A 81 8.46 -9.55 -5.69
N PRO A 82 9.49 -9.78 -6.51
CA PRO A 82 10.60 -10.65 -6.13
C PRO A 82 11.43 -10.04 -5.00
N THR A 83 12.17 -10.90 -4.29
CA THR A 83 12.98 -10.49 -3.14
C THR A 83 14.07 -9.48 -3.49
N ASN A 84 14.53 -9.44 -4.74
CA ASN A 84 15.56 -8.49 -5.16
C ASN A 84 15.06 -7.05 -5.27
N ASN A 85 13.81 -6.79 -4.94
CA ASN A 85 13.22 -5.45 -4.96
C ASN A 85 13.11 -4.85 -3.56
N GLY A 86 13.97 -5.28 -2.63
CA GLY A 86 14.04 -4.70 -1.28
C GLY A 86 13.11 -5.33 -0.26
N VAL A 87 12.35 -6.34 -0.64
CA VAL A 87 11.49 -7.07 0.29
C VAL A 87 12.19 -8.36 0.73
N LEU A 88 11.91 -8.80 1.97
CA LEU A 88 12.56 -9.97 2.55
C LEU A 88 12.04 -11.29 1.99
N ARG A 89 10.84 -11.30 1.46
CA ARG A 89 10.19 -12.49 0.91
C ARG A 89 9.53 -12.15 -0.40
N GLU A 90 9.40 -13.14 -1.27
CA GLU A 90 8.54 -12.98 -2.42
C GLU A 90 7.15 -12.60 -1.93
N SER A 91 6.59 -11.58 -2.52
CA SER A 91 5.31 -11.02 -2.10
C SER A 91 4.42 -10.77 -3.31
N ILE A 92 3.14 -10.69 -3.05
CA ILE A 92 2.14 -10.37 -4.06
C ILE A 92 1.38 -9.15 -3.58
N VAL A 93 1.32 -8.12 -4.42
CA VAL A 93 0.44 -6.97 -4.16
C VAL A 93 -0.97 -7.36 -4.56
N LEU A 94 -1.92 -7.12 -3.67
CA LEU A 94 -3.33 -7.47 -3.88
C LEU A 94 -4.10 -6.19 -4.22
N LEU A 95 -4.15 -5.84 -5.51
CA LEU A 95 -4.78 -4.58 -5.93
C LEU A 95 -6.31 -4.63 -5.81
N GLU A 96 -6.91 -5.82 -5.73
CA GLU A 96 -8.34 -5.91 -5.45
C GLU A 96 -8.67 -5.53 -3.99
N GLN A 97 -7.66 -5.42 -3.14
CA GLN A 97 -7.85 -5.00 -1.75
C GLN A 97 -7.36 -3.57 -1.50
N VAL A 98 -7.35 -2.76 -2.55
CA VAL A 98 -7.03 -1.34 -2.43
C VAL A 98 -7.97 -0.69 -1.42
N ARG A 99 -7.40 0.12 -0.50
CA ARG A 99 -8.19 0.74 0.56
C ARG A 99 -7.49 2.01 1.05
N VAL A 100 -8.24 2.81 1.76
CA VAL A 100 -7.70 3.98 2.43
C VAL A 100 -7.43 3.66 3.90
N ILE A 101 -6.32 4.21 4.41
CA ILE A 101 -6.00 4.18 5.84
C ILE A 101 -5.56 5.57 6.27
N ASP A 102 -5.56 5.83 7.57
CA ASP A 102 -4.96 7.05 8.10
C ASP A 102 -3.44 6.99 7.92
N GLN A 103 -2.82 8.12 7.61
CA GLN A 103 -1.37 8.16 7.44
C GLN A 103 -0.61 7.76 8.71
N TRP A 104 -1.19 8.00 9.89
CA TRP A 104 -0.56 7.58 11.14
C TRP A 104 -0.45 6.06 11.28
N CYS A 105 -1.18 5.28 10.47
CA CYS A 105 -1.05 3.82 10.46
C CYS A 105 0.25 3.36 9.83
N LEU A 106 0.93 4.19 9.02
CA LEU A 106 2.22 3.84 8.45
C LEU A 106 3.29 3.92 9.53
N ILE A 107 4.05 2.84 9.71
CA ILE A 107 5.04 2.73 10.79
C ILE A 107 6.43 3.11 10.30
N ASN A 108 6.94 2.39 9.31
CA ASN A 108 8.26 2.70 8.73
C ASN A 108 8.31 2.28 7.26
N GLU A 109 9.06 3.05 6.50
CA GLU A 109 9.30 2.76 5.09
C GLU A 109 10.30 1.61 4.95
N VAL A 110 10.00 0.69 4.04
CA VAL A 110 10.86 -0.47 3.76
C VAL A 110 11.69 -0.23 2.51
N THR A 111 11.06 0.15 1.41
CA THR A 111 11.73 0.33 0.13
C THR A 111 10.84 1.11 -0.83
N GLN A 112 11.41 1.48 -1.98
CA GLN A 112 10.67 2.10 -3.08
C GLN A 112 10.67 1.10 -4.24
N LEU A 113 9.50 0.79 -4.78
CA LEU A 113 9.39 -0.09 -5.93
C LEU A 113 9.96 0.60 -7.19
N SER A 114 10.54 -0.21 -8.07
CA SER A 114 11.04 0.28 -9.35
C SER A 114 9.89 0.75 -10.25
N ASP A 115 10.23 1.60 -11.23
CA ASP A 115 9.24 2.06 -12.20
C ASP A 115 8.64 0.90 -12.99
N GLU A 116 9.43 -0.12 -13.28
CA GLU A 116 8.96 -1.30 -14.03
C GLU A 116 7.89 -2.06 -13.26
N ILE A 117 8.11 -2.26 -11.96
CA ILE A 117 7.11 -2.90 -11.10
C ILE A 117 5.88 -2.01 -10.96
N MET A 118 6.08 -0.69 -10.84
CA MET A 118 4.96 0.24 -10.69
C MET A 118 4.07 0.29 -11.94
N ILE A 119 4.64 0.09 -13.13
CA ILE A 119 3.81 -0.02 -14.35
C ILE A 119 2.85 -1.21 -14.23
N GLN A 120 3.34 -2.35 -13.72
CA GLN A 120 2.49 -3.53 -13.49
C GLN A 120 1.44 -3.25 -12.42
N VAL A 121 1.84 -2.58 -11.35
CA VAL A 121 0.92 -2.21 -10.26
C VAL A 121 -0.18 -1.29 -10.78
N ASP A 122 0.17 -0.30 -11.57
CA ASP A 122 -0.79 0.65 -12.12
C ASP A 122 -1.82 -0.04 -13.02
N LYS A 123 -1.36 -0.96 -13.85
CA LYS A 123 -2.26 -1.73 -14.71
C LYS A 123 -3.20 -2.61 -13.88
N ALA A 124 -2.68 -3.30 -12.89
CA ALA A 124 -3.48 -4.16 -12.03
C ALA A 124 -4.49 -3.34 -11.19
N LEU A 125 -4.07 -2.16 -10.74
CA LEU A 125 -4.96 -1.24 -10.02
C LEU A 125 -6.11 -0.79 -10.93
N ALA A 126 -5.79 -0.41 -12.16
CA ALA A 126 -6.80 -0.01 -13.13
C ALA A 126 -7.81 -1.15 -13.38
N ILE A 127 -7.31 -2.38 -13.53
CA ILE A 127 -8.17 -3.55 -13.70
C ILE A 127 -9.09 -3.71 -12.48
N SER A 128 -8.55 -3.55 -11.28
CA SER A 128 -9.32 -3.78 -10.06
C SER A 128 -10.52 -2.85 -9.90
N VAL A 129 -10.46 -1.67 -10.51
CA VAL A 129 -11.55 -0.69 -10.42
C VAL A 129 -12.28 -0.49 -11.77
N GLY A 130 -12.06 -1.40 -12.72
CA GLY A 130 -12.80 -1.39 -13.98
C GLY A 130 -12.23 -0.44 -15.04
N LEU A 131 -11.00 0.04 -14.86
CA LEU A 131 -10.37 0.99 -15.80
C LEU A 131 -9.28 0.35 -16.64
N GLY A 132 -9.25 -0.98 -16.72
CA GLY A 132 -8.22 -1.70 -17.48
C GLY A 132 -8.20 -1.34 -18.96
N TYR A 133 -9.32 -0.92 -19.52
CA TYR A 133 -9.40 -0.52 -20.93
C TYR A 133 -8.48 0.65 -21.27
N LEU A 134 -8.09 1.45 -20.29
CA LEU A 134 -7.17 2.57 -20.52
C LEU A 134 -5.77 2.11 -20.93
N PHE A 135 -5.43 0.86 -20.66
CA PHE A 135 -4.14 0.27 -20.99
C PHE A 135 -4.17 -0.60 -22.24
N ASN A 136 -5.33 -0.76 -22.85
CA ASN A 136 -5.49 -1.55 -24.06
C ASN A 136 -5.43 -0.61 -25.28
N LYS A 137 -4.28 -0.59 -25.92
CA LYS A 137 -4.05 0.23 -27.11
C LYS A 137 -3.82 -0.66 -28.31
#